data_f9f050d5eb68234d3aadc91b1695b4ce
#
_entry.id   f9f050d5eb68234d3aadc91b1695b4ce
#
_cell.length_a   1.000
_cell.length_b   1.000
_cell.length_c   1.000
_cell.angle_alpha   90.00
_cell.angle_beta   90.00
_cell.angle_gamma   90.00
#
_symmetry.space_group_name_H-M   'P 1'
#
loop_
_entity.id
_entity.type
_entity.pdbx_description
1 polymer ?
#
loop_
_entity_poly.entity_id
_entity_poly.type
_entity_poly.pdbx_seq_one_letter_code
_entity_poly.pdbx_strand_id
1 'polypeptide(L)'
;MAIGTAAAILGSAVIGGAVASRGASKAARAQQQAADQAAQVQREIFEKQTELQEPFRQAGMTAQNELLRMLGLGGEAGTPGYGTIGAPFTAEQMQMDPGYAFRLAEGEKALERMQAARGQLLGGGAIRAGVRYGQEMGSQEYMNAFNRAQALMGTRLGALGSLYGAGQAAAQQVGQQAGQYGTNVGNLLMGAGQARASGYLGQANALSSALGQGAMGYGLAKGGYFDRVGGP
;
A
#
# COMPACT_ATOMS: atom_id res chain seq x y z
N MET A 1 -49.80 -56.99 -20.85
CA MET A 1 -49.12 -55.68 -21.19
C MET A 1 -48.88 -54.77 -19.99
N ALA A 2 -48.85 -55.17 -18.76
CA ALA A 2 -48.67 -54.38 -17.56
C ALA A 2 -47.20 -54.14 -17.15
N ILE A 3 -46.23 -54.85 -17.68
CA ILE A 3 -44.83 -54.80 -17.29
C ILE A 3 -44.12 -53.58 -17.95
N GLY A 4 -44.62 -53.12 -19.11
CA GLY A 4 -43.99 -52.01 -19.85
C GLY A 4 -44.18 -50.63 -19.22
N THR A 5 -45.31 -50.36 -18.56
CA THR A 5 -45.63 -49.05 -17.98
C THR A 5 -44.91 -48.79 -16.64
N ALA A 6 -44.76 -49.82 -15.81
CA ALA A 6 -44.01 -49.69 -14.54
C ALA A 6 -42.50 -49.48 -14.78
N ALA A 7 -41.93 -50.16 -15.78
CA ALA A 7 -40.53 -49.97 -16.18
C ALA A 7 -40.30 -48.58 -16.78
N ALA A 8 -41.24 -48.01 -17.52
CA ALA A 8 -41.14 -46.69 -18.08
C ALA A 8 -41.18 -45.58 -17.02
N ILE A 9 -42.01 -45.73 -15.99
CA ILE A 9 -42.11 -44.75 -14.87
C ILE A 9 -40.85 -44.77 -14.01
N LEU A 10 -40.32 -45.98 -13.71
CA LEU A 10 -39.05 -46.09 -12.97
C LEU A 10 -37.87 -45.58 -13.79
N GLY A 11 -37.83 -45.83 -15.09
CA GLY A 11 -36.80 -45.32 -15.98
C GLY A 11 -36.82 -43.80 -16.10
N SER A 12 -38.00 -43.17 -16.19
CA SER A 12 -38.12 -41.69 -16.26
C SER A 12 -37.74 -40.99 -14.96
N ALA A 13 -38.10 -41.57 -13.81
CA ALA A 13 -37.72 -41.02 -12.51
C ALA A 13 -36.20 -41.09 -12.27
N VAL A 14 -35.55 -42.16 -12.65
CA VAL A 14 -34.08 -42.31 -12.54
C VAL A 14 -33.35 -41.38 -13.52
N ILE A 15 -33.85 -41.28 -14.76
CA ILE A 15 -33.26 -40.35 -15.74
C ILE A 15 -33.45 -38.91 -15.32
N GLY A 16 -34.62 -38.51 -14.83
CA GLY A 16 -34.89 -37.17 -14.35
C GLY A 16 -34.03 -36.77 -13.14
N GLY A 17 -33.89 -37.69 -12.17
CA GLY A 17 -33.04 -37.51 -11.01
C GLY A 17 -31.54 -37.40 -11.38
N ALA A 18 -31.09 -38.26 -12.30
CA ALA A 18 -29.71 -38.25 -12.78
C ALA A 18 -29.34 -36.98 -13.58
N VAL A 19 -30.29 -36.45 -14.38
CA VAL A 19 -30.09 -35.18 -15.13
C VAL A 19 -30.08 -33.98 -14.17
N ALA A 20 -30.98 -33.91 -13.19
CA ALA A 20 -31.02 -32.86 -12.19
C ALA A 20 -29.75 -32.83 -11.31
N SER A 21 -29.27 -34.00 -10.88
CA SER A 21 -28.06 -34.11 -10.07
C SER A 21 -26.79 -33.73 -10.86
N ARG A 22 -26.70 -34.08 -12.15
CA ARG A 22 -25.60 -33.63 -13.03
C ARG A 22 -25.62 -32.14 -13.30
N GLY A 23 -26.81 -31.54 -13.42
CA GLY A 23 -27.00 -30.10 -13.56
C GLY A 23 -26.52 -29.35 -12.33
N ALA A 24 -26.93 -29.76 -11.15
CA ALA A 24 -26.52 -29.16 -9.87
C ALA A 24 -25.00 -29.26 -9.65
N SER A 25 -24.39 -30.40 -9.95
CA SER A 25 -22.93 -30.58 -9.81
C SER A 25 -22.13 -29.79 -10.83
N LYS A 26 -22.62 -29.61 -12.06
CA LYS A 26 -21.99 -28.73 -13.06
C LYS A 26 -22.06 -27.25 -12.65
N ALA A 27 -23.21 -26.79 -12.16
CA ALA A 27 -23.38 -25.43 -11.67
C ALA A 27 -22.48 -25.14 -10.47
N ALA A 28 -22.39 -26.07 -9.52
CA ALA A 28 -21.49 -25.93 -8.35
C ALA A 28 -20.01 -25.86 -8.76
N ARG A 29 -19.57 -26.67 -9.74
CA ARG A 29 -18.19 -26.62 -10.26
C ARG A 29 -17.92 -25.33 -11.01
N ALA A 30 -18.84 -24.86 -11.85
CA ALA A 30 -18.70 -23.60 -12.58
C ALA A 30 -18.58 -22.40 -11.61
N GLN A 31 -19.38 -22.38 -10.55
CA GLN A 31 -19.34 -21.34 -9.53
C GLN A 31 -18.04 -21.40 -8.72
N GLN A 32 -17.52 -22.60 -8.43
CA GLN A 32 -16.22 -22.75 -7.79
C GLN A 32 -15.09 -22.23 -8.68
N GLN A 33 -15.05 -22.63 -9.96
CA GLN A 33 -14.05 -22.13 -10.91
C GLN A 33 -14.09 -20.62 -11.05
N ALA A 34 -15.28 -20.03 -11.10
CA ALA A 34 -15.45 -18.58 -11.13
C ALA A 34 -14.92 -17.92 -9.84
N ALA A 35 -15.15 -18.52 -8.67
CA ALA A 35 -14.62 -18.02 -7.40
C ALA A 35 -13.09 -18.12 -7.34
N ASP A 36 -12.51 -19.24 -7.80
CA ASP A 36 -11.06 -19.45 -7.85
C ASP A 36 -10.39 -18.42 -8.81
N GLN A 37 -10.97 -18.19 -9.99
CA GLN A 37 -10.50 -17.16 -10.93
C GLN A 37 -10.62 -15.75 -10.35
N ALA A 38 -11.74 -15.43 -9.72
CA ALA A 38 -11.94 -14.14 -9.08
C ALA A 38 -10.93 -13.91 -7.93
N ALA A 39 -10.62 -14.94 -7.16
CA ALA A 39 -9.62 -14.88 -6.10
C ALA A 39 -8.19 -14.65 -6.67
N GLN A 40 -7.86 -15.28 -7.81
CA GLN A 40 -6.58 -15.03 -8.50
C GLN A 40 -6.47 -13.60 -9.00
N VAL A 41 -7.50 -13.08 -9.69
CA VAL A 41 -7.54 -11.69 -10.16
C VAL A 41 -7.43 -10.71 -9.00
N GLN A 42 -8.13 -10.97 -7.88
CA GLN A 42 -8.02 -10.13 -6.69
C GLN A 42 -6.59 -10.13 -6.11
N ARG A 43 -5.90 -11.28 -6.14
CA ARG A 43 -4.50 -11.38 -5.72
C ARG A 43 -3.59 -10.57 -6.62
N GLU A 44 -3.70 -10.72 -7.94
CA GLU A 44 -2.90 -9.96 -8.90
C GLU A 44 -3.10 -8.45 -8.75
N ILE A 45 -4.34 -8.01 -8.56
CA ILE A 45 -4.66 -6.60 -8.31
C ILE A 45 -3.97 -6.11 -7.03
N PHE A 46 -4.08 -6.89 -5.94
CA PHE A 46 -3.48 -6.53 -4.66
C PHE A 46 -1.95 -6.47 -4.74
N GLU A 47 -1.31 -7.47 -5.36
CA GLU A 47 0.14 -7.52 -5.59
C GLU A 47 0.61 -6.31 -6.41
N LYS A 48 -0.09 -6.01 -7.51
CA LYS A 48 0.23 -4.86 -8.37
C LYS A 48 0.08 -3.53 -7.65
N GLN A 49 -0.98 -3.36 -6.86
CA GLN A 49 -1.19 -2.16 -6.08
C GLN A 49 -0.12 -2.01 -4.99
N THR A 50 0.26 -3.10 -4.34
CA THR A 50 1.35 -3.10 -3.33
C THR A 50 2.69 -2.74 -3.98
N GLU A 51 3.00 -3.31 -5.15
CA GLU A 51 4.20 -2.99 -5.93
C GLU A 51 4.26 -1.50 -6.29
N LEU A 52 3.15 -0.92 -6.75
CA LEU A 52 3.07 0.51 -7.08
C LEU A 52 3.26 1.43 -5.87
N GLN A 53 2.90 1.00 -4.66
CA GLN A 53 3.07 1.76 -3.42
C GLN A 53 4.46 1.57 -2.78
N GLU A 54 5.18 0.53 -3.16
CA GLU A 54 6.47 0.17 -2.54
C GLU A 54 7.53 1.29 -2.62
N PRO A 55 7.72 2.02 -3.75
CA PRO A 55 8.67 3.12 -3.82
C PRO A 55 8.37 4.23 -2.80
N PHE A 56 7.09 4.54 -2.59
CA PHE A 56 6.67 5.56 -1.61
C PHE A 56 6.91 5.10 -0.17
N ARG A 57 6.65 3.84 0.12
CA ARG A 57 6.93 3.24 1.44
C ARG A 57 8.42 3.26 1.75
N GLN A 58 9.25 2.87 0.79
CA GLN A 58 10.72 2.89 0.93
C GLN A 58 11.24 4.32 1.12
N ALA A 59 10.75 5.28 0.32
CA ALA A 59 11.11 6.69 0.47
C ALA A 59 10.70 7.22 1.86
N GLY A 60 9.53 6.85 2.35
CA GLY A 60 9.05 7.22 3.68
C GLY A 60 9.92 6.65 4.81
N MET A 61 10.32 5.39 4.74
CA MET A 61 11.24 4.77 5.71
C MET A 61 12.62 5.42 5.67
N THR A 62 13.14 5.72 4.48
CA THR A 62 14.41 6.42 4.32
C THR A 62 14.36 7.81 4.93
N ALA A 63 13.28 8.56 4.68
CA ALA A 63 13.06 9.87 5.26
C ALA A 63 12.93 9.82 6.78
N GLN A 64 12.25 8.83 7.33
CA GLN A 64 12.13 8.61 8.77
C GLN A 64 13.50 8.35 9.40
N ASN A 65 14.29 7.44 8.83
CA ASN A 65 15.63 7.12 9.32
C ASN A 65 16.55 8.36 9.29
N GLU A 66 16.46 9.15 8.23
CA GLU A 66 17.22 10.40 8.12
C GLU A 66 16.79 11.43 9.16
N LEU A 67 15.47 11.61 9.39
CA LEU A 67 14.95 12.47 10.45
C LEU A 67 15.42 12.02 11.84
N LEU A 68 15.38 10.72 12.14
CA LEU A 68 15.86 10.17 13.40
C LEU A 68 17.37 10.39 13.56
N ARG A 69 18.15 10.25 12.50
CA ARG A 69 19.59 10.53 12.49
C ARG A 69 19.87 12.01 12.77
N MET A 70 19.15 12.92 12.10
CA MET A 70 19.29 14.35 12.29
C MET A 70 18.89 14.81 13.71
N LEU A 71 17.96 14.08 14.34
CA LEU A 71 17.58 14.29 15.74
C LEU A 71 18.59 13.68 16.74
N GLY A 72 19.54 12.85 16.30
CA GLY A 72 20.44 12.12 17.19
C GLY A 72 19.79 10.92 17.87
N LEU A 73 18.68 10.40 17.35
CA LEU A 73 17.93 9.26 17.88
C LEU A 73 18.15 7.96 17.12
N GLY A 74 18.74 8.02 15.93
CA GLY A 74 18.98 6.85 15.08
C GLY A 74 20.32 6.92 14.38
N GLY A 75 20.96 5.75 14.16
CA GLY A 75 22.26 5.67 13.54
C GLY A 75 23.42 5.75 14.53
N GLU A 76 24.63 5.82 14.02
CA GLU A 76 25.86 5.81 14.80
C GLU A 76 26.29 7.26 15.12
N ALA A 77 26.56 7.54 16.39
CA ALA A 77 27.07 8.84 16.84
C ALA A 77 28.39 9.17 16.13
N GLY A 78 28.51 10.39 15.60
CA GLY A 78 29.71 10.83 14.87
C GLY A 78 29.61 10.66 13.34
N THR A 79 28.53 10.04 12.82
CA THR A 79 28.29 10.03 11.37
C THR A 79 27.84 11.41 10.88
N PRO A 80 28.19 11.80 9.63
CA PRO A 80 27.79 13.09 9.08
C PRO A 80 26.26 13.30 9.13
N GLY A 81 25.82 14.40 9.73
CA GLY A 81 24.41 14.73 9.88
C GLY A 81 23.74 14.22 11.16
N TYR A 82 24.42 13.45 12.02
CA TYR A 82 23.90 13.00 13.30
C TYR A 82 23.70 14.18 14.28
N GLY A 83 22.50 14.32 14.85
CA GLY A 83 22.18 15.34 15.84
C GLY A 83 22.21 16.79 15.32
N THR A 84 22.19 17.00 13.99
CA THR A 84 22.33 18.33 13.38
C THR A 84 21.17 19.29 13.68
N ILE A 85 19.98 18.78 14.00
CA ILE A 85 18.83 19.65 14.35
C ILE A 85 19.07 20.37 15.68
N GLY A 86 19.73 19.72 16.64
CA GLY A 86 20.05 20.31 17.93
C GLY A 86 21.42 20.99 18.00
N ALA A 87 22.22 20.90 16.95
CA ALA A 87 23.58 21.43 16.94
C ALA A 87 23.58 22.97 16.77
N PRO A 88 24.39 23.72 17.54
CA PRO A 88 24.55 25.13 17.33
C PRO A 88 25.28 25.42 16.01
N PHE A 89 24.94 26.53 15.36
CA PHE A 89 25.67 27.00 14.19
C PHE A 89 27.06 27.50 14.60
N THR A 90 28.13 27.00 13.97
CA THR A 90 29.50 27.27 14.36
C THR A 90 30.20 28.26 13.42
N ALA A 91 31.27 28.89 13.90
CA ALA A 91 32.11 29.78 13.07
C ALA A 91 32.74 29.02 11.88
N GLU A 92 33.06 27.75 12.04
CA GLU A 92 33.57 26.91 10.94
C GLU A 92 32.53 26.73 9.83
N GLN A 93 31.27 26.54 10.19
CA GLN A 93 30.17 26.45 9.21
C GLN A 93 29.96 27.78 8.47
N MET A 94 30.18 28.95 9.15
CA MET A 94 30.18 30.24 8.50
C MET A 94 31.33 30.38 7.49
N GLN A 95 32.53 29.90 7.85
CA GLN A 95 33.71 29.97 6.96
C GLN A 95 33.56 29.08 5.73
N MET A 96 32.80 27.97 5.84
CA MET A 96 32.47 27.11 4.70
C MET A 96 31.39 27.68 3.77
N ASP A 97 30.76 28.79 4.15
CA ASP A 97 29.76 29.44 3.27
C ASP A 97 30.46 30.00 2.02
N PRO A 98 30.06 29.60 0.81
CA PRO A 98 30.74 29.94 -0.44
C PRO A 98 30.85 31.44 -0.69
N GLY A 99 29.92 32.24 -0.15
CA GLY A 99 29.91 33.68 -0.31
C GLY A 99 30.80 34.44 0.70
N TYR A 100 31.12 33.83 1.83
CA TYR A 100 31.87 34.52 2.90
C TYR A 100 33.26 34.93 2.46
N ALA A 101 34.07 33.99 2.00
CA ALA A 101 35.44 34.22 1.57
C ALA A 101 35.53 35.26 0.43
N PHE A 102 34.61 35.17 -0.52
CA PHE A 102 34.52 36.12 -1.64
C PHE A 102 34.22 37.57 -1.14
N ARG A 103 33.19 37.74 -0.32
CA ARG A 103 32.79 39.04 0.19
C ARG A 103 33.84 39.65 1.10
N LEU A 104 34.52 38.85 1.92
CA LEU A 104 35.61 39.30 2.75
C LEU A 104 36.75 39.82 1.88
N ALA A 105 37.23 39.07 0.89
CA ALA A 105 38.30 39.44 0.00
C ALA A 105 37.98 40.72 -0.82
N GLU A 106 36.76 40.83 -1.37
CA GLU A 106 36.36 42.02 -2.12
C GLU A 106 36.20 43.26 -1.22
N GLY A 107 35.73 43.09 0.00
CA GLY A 107 35.62 44.15 0.98
C GLY A 107 36.97 44.67 1.44
N GLU A 108 37.95 43.80 1.69
CA GLU A 108 39.33 44.17 2.01
C GLU A 108 39.97 44.97 0.87
N LYS A 109 39.85 44.49 -0.39
CA LYS A 109 40.30 45.25 -1.57
C LYS A 109 39.65 46.61 -1.72
N ALA A 110 38.35 46.71 -1.44
CA ALA A 110 37.65 47.98 -1.49
C ALA A 110 38.16 48.98 -0.40
N LEU A 111 38.42 48.46 0.79
CA LEU A 111 38.98 49.22 1.90
C LEU A 111 40.39 49.71 1.58
N GLU A 112 41.28 48.86 1.04
CA GLU A 112 42.62 49.22 0.59
C GLU A 112 42.60 50.31 -0.47
N ARG A 113 41.74 50.17 -1.50
CA ARG A 113 41.59 51.23 -2.55
C ARG A 113 41.14 52.57 -1.97
N MET A 114 40.18 52.53 -1.05
CA MET A 114 39.70 53.76 -0.40
C MET A 114 40.77 54.41 0.46
N GLN A 115 41.58 53.66 1.18
CA GLN A 115 42.69 54.14 2.01
C GLN A 115 43.88 54.65 1.16
N ALA A 116 44.18 53.97 0.05
CA ALA A 116 45.15 54.44 -0.92
C ALA A 116 44.75 55.80 -1.49
N ALA A 117 43.49 55.96 -1.87
CA ALA A 117 42.99 57.25 -2.39
C ALA A 117 43.04 58.41 -1.37
N ARG A 118 43.06 58.09 -0.08
CA ARG A 118 43.17 59.10 1.02
C ARG A 118 44.61 59.28 1.49
N GLY A 119 45.59 58.63 0.92
CA GLY A 119 47.02 58.68 1.34
C GLY A 119 47.29 58.15 2.74
N GLN A 120 46.43 57.29 3.29
CA GLN A 120 46.53 56.80 4.68
C GLN A 120 46.86 55.30 4.80
N LEU A 121 47.52 54.71 3.81
CA LEU A 121 47.80 53.28 3.77
C LEU A 121 48.59 52.73 4.99
N LEU A 122 49.43 53.55 5.61
CA LEU A 122 50.32 53.14 6.70
C LEU A 122 49.99 53.79 8.06
N GLY A 123 48.88 54.48 8.17
CA GLY A 123 48.48 55.19 9.40
C GLY A 123 47.65 54.31 10.36
N GLY A 124 47.74 54.59 11.67
CA GLY A 124 46.90 53.94 12.70
C GLY A 124 45.40 54.04 12.47
N GLY A 125 44.93 54.98 11.61
CA GLY A 125 43.57 55.08 11.13
C GLY A 125 43.17 53.95 10.20
N ALA A 126 44.08 53.51 9.31
CA ALA A 126 43.84 52.38 8.39
C ALA A 126 43.67 51.04 9.15
N ILE A 127 44.55 50.82 10.14
CA ILE A 127 44.47 49.59 10.96
C ILE A 127 43.13 49.54 11.73
N ARG A 128 42.73 50.67 12.35
CA ARG A 128 41.43 50.72 13.07
C ARG A 128 40.22 50.56 12.15
N ALA A 129 40.28 51.09 10.94
CA ALA A 129 39.23 50.90 9.95
C ALA A 129 39.13 49.48 9.49
N GLY A 130 40.26 48.80 9.27
CA GLY A 130 40.29 47.35 8.91
C GLY A 130 39.73 46.45 10.00
N VAL A 131 40.15 46.69 11.27
CA VAL A 131 39.61 45.90 12.41
C VAL A 131 38.10 46.12 12.56
N ARG A 132 37.63 47.34 12.46
CA ARG A 132 36.19 47.66 12.55
C ARG A 132 35.41 47.01 11.41
N TYR A 133 35.91 47.11 10.19
CA TYR A 133 35.31 46.48 9.02
C TYR A 133 35.21 44.97 9.20
N GLY A 134 36.31 44.31 9.65
CA GLY A 134 36.32 42.87 9.91
C GLY A 134 35.30 42.44 10.97
N GLN A 135 35.14 43.24 12.04
CA GLN A 135 34.15 42.97 13.10
C GLN A 135 32.72 43.14 12.60
N GLU A 136 32.43 44.25 11.88
CA GLU A 136 31.10 44.49 11.31
C GLU A 136 30.74 43.46 10.27
N MET A 137 31.66 43.12 9.35
CA MET A 137 31.48 42.08 8.34
C MET A 137 31.28 40.74 8.98
N GLY A 138 32.09 40.37 9.98
CA GLY A 138 31.98 39.09 10.69
C GLY A 138 30.60 38.94 11.34
N SER A 139 30.05 40.00 11.97
CA SER A 139 28.74 39.94 12.59
C SER A 139 27.59 39.83 11.57
N GLN A 140 27.66 40.62 10.48
CA GLN A 140 26.63 40.55 9.42
C GLN A 140 26.65 39.23 8.68
N GLU A 141 27.84 38.75 8.32
CA GLU A 141 27.98 37.48 7.60
C GLU A 141 27.63 36.27 8.45
N TYR A 142 27.91 36.32 9.76
CA TYR A 142 27.43 35.29 10.68
C TYR A 142 25.89 35.18 10.64
N MET A 143 25.17 36.30 10.75
CA MET A 143 23.72 36.31 10.69
C MET A 143 23.20 35.86 9.32
N ASN A 144 23.84 36.31 8.24
CA ASN A 144 23.47 35.89 6.88
C ASN A 144 23.68 34.41 6.66
N ALA A 145 24.83 33.88 7.07
CA ALA A 145 25.13 32.44 6.96
C ALA A 145 24.22 31.60 7.86
N PHE A 146 23.94 32.06 9.07
CA PHE A 146 22.99 31.44 9.99
C PHE A 146 21.59 31.37 9.37
N ASN A 147 21.08 32.46 8.83
CA ASN A 147 19.75 32.51 8.20
C ASN A 147 19.68 31.58 6.98
N ARG A 148 20.74 31.49 6.15
CA ARG A 148 20.81 30.55 5.04
C ARG A 148 20.86 29.10 5.52
N ALA A 149 21.64 28.80 6.54
CA ALA A 149 21.72 27.46 7.12
C ALA A 149 20.37 27.03 7.70
N GLN A 150 19.68 27.95 8.40
CA GLN A 150 18.35 27.69 8.95
C GLN A 150 17.30 27.48 7.86
N ALA A 151 17.32 28.28 6.79
CA ALA A 151 16.42 28.11 5.64
C ALA A 151 16.67 26.78 4.93
N LEU A 152 17.92 26.40 4.73
CA LEU A 152 18.30 25.11 4.14
C LEU A 152 17.85 23.92 5.00
N MET A 153 18.04 24.04 6.33
CA MET A 153 17.55 23.05 7.30
C MET A 153 16.03 22.93 7.21
N GLY A 154 15.31 24.05 7.20
CA GLY A 154 13.86 24.07 7.05
C GLY A 154 13.38 23.40 5.77
N THR A 155 14.04 23.68 4.64
CA THR A 155 13.75 23.06 3.35
C THR A 155 13.99 21.53 3.40
N ARG A 156 15.09 21.08 3.98
CA ARG A 156 15.39 19.65 4.16
C ARG A 156 14.35 18.96 5.03
N LEU A 157 14.01 19.53 6.18
CA LEU A 157 12.99 19.00 7.07
C LEU A 157 11.63 18.94 6.41
N GLY A 158 11.26 19.97 5.64
CA GLY A 158 10.02 19.99 4.86
C GLY A 158 9.97 18.89 3.80
N ALA A 159 11.06 18.70 3.06
CA ALA A 159 11.17 17.62 2.07
C ALA A 159 11.11 16.23 2.71
N LEU A 160 11.85 16.01 3.80
CA LEU A 160 11.82 14.74 4.54
C LEU A 160 10.44 14.48 5.15
N GLY A 161 9.80 15.51 5.71
CA GLY A 161 8.45 15.43 6.26
C GLY A 161 7.41 15.06 5.19
N SER A 162 7.50 15.63 3.99
CA SER A 162 6.60 15.28 2.87
C SER A 162 6.82 13.86 2.37
N LEU A 163 8.06 13.39 2.27
CA LEU A 163 8.37 12.00 1.90
C LEU A 163 7.89 11.01 2.96
N TYR A 164 8.10 11.32 4.23
CA TYR A 164 7.57 10.52 5.34
C TYR A 164 6.05 10.42 5.30
N GLY A 165 5.37 11.57 5.11
CA GLY A 165 3.91 11.62 4.96
C GLY A 165 3.40 10.81 3.78
N ALA A 166 4.06 10.89 2.62
CA ALA A 166 3.73 10.08 1.45
C ALA A 166 3.92 8.57 1.72
N GLY A 167 5.00 8.19 2.41
CA GLY A 167 5.25 6.81 2.81
C GLY A 167 4.20 6.28 3.79
N GLN A 168 3.76 7.09 4.75
CA GLN A 168 2.70 6.75 5.70
C GLN A 168 1.35 6.58 4.98
N ALA A 169 1.01 7.49 4.06
CA ALA A 169 -0.21 7.40 3.25
C ALA A 169 -0.20 6.12 2.40
N ALA A 170 0.92 5.80 1.75
CA ALA A 170 1.07 4.56 0.98
C ALA A 170 0.91 3.32 1.86
N ALA A 171 1.49 3.30 3.06
CA ALA A 171 1.33 2.19 4.00
C ALA A 171 -0.12 2.01 4.47
N GLN A 172 -0.84 3.11 4.75
CA GLN A 172 -2.26 3.06 5.10
C GLN A 172 -3.12 2.56 3.94
N GLN A 173 -2.83 3.01 2.73
CA GLN A 173 -3.55 2.56 1.53
C GLN A 173 -3.35 1.06 1.30
N VAL A 174 -2.13 0.53 1.41
CA VAL A 174 -1.87 -0.91 1.32
C VAL A 174 -2.60 -1.66 2.43
N GLY A 175 -2.63 -1.14 3.66
CA GLY A 175 -3.37 -1.75 4.78
C GLY A 175 -4.88 -1.83 4.52
N GLN A 176 -5.49 -0.77 4.00
CA GLN A 176 -6.91 -0.75 3.64
C GLN A 176 -7.22 -1.73 2.51
N GLN A 177 -6.37 -1.77 1.48
CA GLN A 177 -6.50 -2.70 0.37
C GLN A 177 -6.35 -4.16 0.82
N ALA A 178 -5.43 -4.45 1.74
CA ALA A 178 -5.28 -5.77 2.35
C ALA A 178 -6.56 -6.21 3.08
N GLY A 179 -7.19 -5.29 3.82
CA GLY A 179 -8.48 -5.54 4.47
C GLY A 179 -9.60 -5.84 3.47
N GLN A 180 -9.70 -5.06 2.40
CA GLN A 180 -10.68 -5.28 1.33
C GLN A 180 -10.42 -6.60 0.59
N TYR A 181 -9.15 -6.88 0.27
CA TYR A 181 -8.76 -8.16 -0.34
C TYR A 181 -9.18 -9.34 0.54
N GLY A 182 -8.87 -9.30 1.83
CA GLY A 182 -9.25 -10.35 2.77
C GLY A 182 -10.77 -10.56 2.84
N THR A 183 -11.55 -9.48 2.89
CA THR A 183 -13.02 -9.52 2.89
C THR A 183 -13.57 -10.09 1.58
N ASN A 184 -13.07 -9.63 0.44
CA ASN A 184 -13.52 -10.09 -0.88
C ASN A 184 -13.21 -11.57 -1.09
N VAL A 185 -11.99 -12.02 -0.79
CA VAL A 185 -11.61 -13.43 -0.89
C VAL A 185 -12.42 -14.28 0.09
N GLY A 186 -12.63 -13.80 1.32
CA GLY A 186 -13.50 -14.48 2.30
C GLY A 186 -14.92 -14.68 1.78
N ASN A 187 -15.52 -13.64 1.19
CA ASN A 187 -16.87 -13.73 0.59
C ASN A 187 -16.91 -14.67 -0.61
N LEU A 188 -15.89 -14.66 -1.47
CA LEU A 188 -15.77 -15.60 -2.60
C LEU A 188 -15.68 -17.05 -2.13
N LEU A 189 -14.87 -17.33 -1.10
CA LEU A 189 -14.73 -18.67 -0.52
C LEU A 189 -16.03 -19.13 0.16
N MET A 190 -16.72 -18.26 0.88
CA MET A 190 -18.03 -18.58 1.45
C MET A 190 -19.07 -18.85 0.37
N GLY A 191 -19.11 -18.04 -0.69
CA GLY A 191 -19.98 -18.25 -1.84
C GLY A 191 -19.70 -19.60 -2.54
N ALA A 192 -18.44 -19.94 -2.74
CA ALA A 192 -18.04 -21.23 -3.29
C ALA A 192 -18.41 -22.40 -2.37
N GLY A 193 -18.28 -22.22 -1.03
CA GLY A 193 -18.71 -23.19 -0.04
C GLY A 193 -20.22 -23.43 -0.06
N GLN A 194 -21.02 -22.37 -0.13
CA GLN A 194 -22.48 -22.48 -0.27
C GLN A 194 -22.89 -23.14 -1.58
N ALA A 195 -22.20 -22.84 -2.68
CA ALA A 195 -22.44 -23.49 -3.97
C ALA A 195 -22.18 -24.99 -3.93
N ARG A 196 -21.12 -25.41 -3.24
CA ARG A 196 -20.86 -26.85 -2.99
C ARG A 196 -21.95 -27.49 -2.12
N ALA A 197 -22.31 -26.83 -1.02
CA ALA A 197 -23.36 -27.34 -0.12
C ALA A 197 -24.71 -27.47 -0.84
N SER A 198 -25.10 -26.46 -1.62
CA SER A 198 -26.35 -26.51 -2.41
C SER A 198 -26.29 -27.58 -3.51
N GLY A 199 -25.12 -27.82 -4.11
CA GLY A 199 -24.93 -28.90 -5.06
C GLY A 199 -25.12 -30.27 -4.43
N TYR A 200 -24.59 -30.52 -3.23
CA TYR A 200 -24.80 -31.75 -2.48
C TYR A 200 -26.24 -31.94 -2.03
N LEU A 201 -26.88 -30.87 -1.52
CA LEU A 201 -28.30 -30.89 -1.15
C LEU A 201 -29.19 -31.12 -2.36
N GLY A 202 -28.90 -30.50 -3.50
CA GLY A 202 -29.61 -30.73 -4.76
C GLY A 202 -29.50 -32.17 -5.24
N GLN A 203 -28.34 -32.80 -5.12
CA GLN A 203 -28.14 -34.21 -5.41
C GLN A 203 -28.94 -35.12 -4.45
N ALA A 204 -28.87 -34.84 -3.13
CA ALA A 204 -29.59 -35.62 -2.13
C ALA A 204 -31.10 -35.51 -2.32
N ASN A 205 -31.62 -34.29 -2.58
CA ASN A 205 -33.04 -34.11 -2.86
C ASN A 205 -33.49 -34.73 -4.17
N ALA A 206 -32.69 -34.68 -5.22
CA ALA A 206 -32.99 -35.36 -6.49
C ALA A 206 -33.03 -36.88 -6.33
N LEU A 207 -32.11 -37.45 -5.53
CA LEU A 207 -32.08 -38.87 -5.24
C LEU A 207 -33.28 -39.28 -4.36
N SER A 208 -33.59 -38.53 -3.31
CA SER A 208 -34.72 -38.82 -2.41
C SER A 208 -36.06 -38.70 -3.13
N SER A 209 -36.25 -37.70 -3.99
CA SER A 209 -37.46 -37.55 -4.80
C SER A 209 -37.59 -38.66 -5.85
N ALA A 210 -36.49 -39.09 -6.47
CA ALA A 210 -36.50 -40.24 -7.40
C ALA A 210 -36.86 -41.56 -6.69
N LEU A 211 -36.31 -41.78 -5.49
CA LEU A 211 -36.66 -42.96 -4.68
C LEU A 211 -38.08 -42.90 -4.16
N GLY A 212 -38.55 -41.73 -3.72
CA GLY A 212 -39.93 -41.51 -3.25
C GLY A 212 -40.97 -41.75 -4.35
N GLN A 213 -40.74 -41.21 -5.56
CA GLN A 213 -41.62 -41.45 -6.71
C GLN A 213 -41.56 -42.91 -7.20
N GLY A 214 -40.36 -43.51 -7.18
CA GLY A 214 -40.21 -44.94 -7.51
C GLY A 214 -40.94 -45.84 -6.52
N ALA A 215 -40.85 -45.55 -5.23
CA ALA A 215 -41.56 -46.31 -4.19
C ALA A 215 -43.09 -46.15 -4.26
N MET A 216 -43.61 -44.96 -4.54
CA MET A 216 -45.02 -44.71 -4.78
C MET A 216 -45.50 -45.44 -6.03
N GLY A 217 -44.77 -45.36 -7.14
CA GLY A 217 -45.09 -46.08 -8.38
C GLY A 217 -45.17 -47.59 -8.19
N TYR A 218 -44.18 -48.16 -7.46
CA TYR A 218 -44.14 -49.56 -7.12
C TYR A 218 -45.28 -49.99 -6.18
N GLY A 219 -45.59 -49.14 -5.17
CA GLY A 219 -46.70 -49.38 -4.24
C GLY A 219 -48.04 -49.35 -4.95
N LEU A 220 -48.30 -48.43 -5.87
CA LEU A 220 -49.52 -48.35 -6.67
C LEU A 220 -49.64 -49.52 -7.65
N ALA A 221 -48.51 -49.97 -8.25
CA ALA A 221 -48.51 -51.12 -9.15
C ALA A 221 -48.78 -52.43 -8.40
N LYS A 222 -48.18 -52.63 -7.21
CA LYS A 222 -48.35 -53.81 -6.38
C LYS A 222 -49.66 -53.83 -5.61
N GLY A 223 -50.21 -52.66 -5.31
CA GLY A 223 -51.51 -52.51 -4.65
C GLY A 223 -52.74 -52.74 -5.54
N GLY A 224 -52.58 -53.11 -6.81
CA GLY A 224 -53.67 -53.42 -7.74
C GLY A 224 -54.53 -52.21 -8.14
N TYR A 225 -54.02 -50.99 -7.95
CA TYR A 225 -54.75 -49.75 -8.27
C TYR A 225 -55.05 -49.65 -9.77
N PHE A 226 -54.17 -50.14 -10.63
CA PHE A 226 -54.33 -50.14 -12.08
C PHE A 226 -55.22 -51.24 -12.58
N ASP A 227 -55.42 -52.35 -11.81
CA ASP A 227 -56.34 -53.41 -12.17
C ASP A 227 -57.80 -53.02 -11.90
N ARG A 228 -58.06 -52.05 -11.05
CA ARG A 228 -59.40 -51.56 -10.73
C ARG A 228 -60.00 -50.53 -11.67
N VAL A 229 -59.10 -49.85 -12.43
CA VAL A 229 -59.51 -48.73 -13.33
C VAL A 229 -59.72 -49.23 -14.78
N GLY A 230 -59.42 -50.47 -15.07
CA GLY A 230 -59.53 -51.08 -16.39
C GLY A 230 -60.65 -52.19 -16.47
N GLY A 231 -61.73 -52.06 -15.75
CA GLY A 231 -62.90 -52.89 -15.93
C GLY A 231 -63.87 -52.38 -17.01
N PRO A 232 -64.65 -53.25 -17.59
CA PRO A 232 -65.20 -53.25 -18.96
C PRO A 232 -66.08 -52.07 -19.27
#